data_438f96db783acfb05be6aac8835f581d
#
_entry.id   438f96db783acfb05be6aac8835f581d
#
_cell.length_a   1.000
_cell.length_b   1.000
_cell.length_c   1.000
_cell.angle_alpha   90.00
_cell.angle_beta   90.00
_cell.angle_gamma   90.00
#
_symmetry.space_group_name_H-M   'P 1'
#
loop_
_entity.id
_entity.type
_entity.pdbx_description
1 polymer ?
#
loop_
_entity_poly.entity_id
_entity_poly.type
_entity_poly.pdbx_seq_one_letter_code
_entity_poly.pdbx_strand_id
1 'polypeptide(L)'
;MGVMHIPGHTHQAPHEVALEEIEAVLGDCHLCQLYQSRHNIVFGVGNPRARVMFIGEAPGRNEDLQGEPFVGAAGEDLNGILSLAGLKRE
;
A
#
# COMPACT_ATOMS: atom_id res chain seq x y z
N MET A 1 2.10 5.58 -3.62
CA MET A 1 1.55 5.47 -2.26
C MET A 1 1.47 4.01 -1.87
N GLY A 2 1.87 3.67 -0.66
CA GLY A 2 1.78 2.32 -0.17
C GLY A 2 0.61 2.17 0.78
N VAL A 3 -0.08 1.03 0.70
CA VAL A 3 -1.27 0.77 1.49
C VAL A 3 -1.19 -0.62 2.09
N MET A 4 -1.48 -0.73 3.39
CA MET A 4 -1.80 -1.98 4.05
C MET A 4 -3.22 -1.87 4.57
N HIS A 5 -4.04 -2.84 4.32
CA HIS A 5 -5.48 -2.69 4.20
C HIS A 5 -6.29 -3.14 5.42
N ILE A 6 -7.47 -2.52 5.59
CA ILE A 6 -8.46 -2.86 6.62
C ILE A 6 -9.78 -3.21 5.99
N PRO A 7 -10.44 -4.29 6.29
CA PRO A 7 -11.90 -4.31 6.25
C PRO A 7 -12.40 -3.93 7.64
N GLY A 8 -12.70 -2.68 7.86
CA GLY A 8 -13.06 -2.16 9.18
C GLY A 8 -14.36 -2.68 9.77
N HIS A 9 -15.23 -3.23 8.96
CA HIS A 9 -16.53 -3.72 9.41
C HIS A 9 -17.13 -4.69 8.40
N THR A 10 -18.25 -5.28 8.75
CA THR A 10 -18.90 -6.31 7.93
C THR A 10 -19.82 -5.75 6.86
N HIS A 11 -20.01 -4.45 6.82
CA HIS A 11 -20.84 -3.82 5.83
C HIS A 11 -20.26 -3.95 4.44
N GLN A 12 -21.04 -4.43 3.50
CA GLN A 12 -20.64 -4.52 2.09
C GLN A 12 -21.43 -3.50 1.28
N ALA A 13 -20.70 -2.65 0.57
CA ALA A 13 -21.31 -1.73 -0.37
C ALA A 13 -21.75 -2.49 -1.64
N PRO A 14 -22.83 -2.07 -2.32
CA PRO A 14 -23.25 -2.69 -3.58
C PRO A 14 -22.18 -2.65 -4.67
N HIS A 15 -21.21 -1.76 -4.55
CA HIS A 15 -20.14 -1.54 -5.53
C HIS A 15 -18.77 -1.92 -4.97
N GLU A 16 -18.73 -2.88 -4.06
CA GLU A 16 -17.46 -3.36 -3.53
C GLU A 16 -16.61 -3.95 -4.65
N VAL A 17 -15.36 -3.53 -4.71
CA VAL A 17 -14.40 -3.95 -5.73
C VAL A 17 -13.17 -4.52 -5.04
N ALA A 18 -12.69 -5.66 -5.53
CA ALA A 18 -11.46 -6.26 -5.00
C ALA A 18 -10.24 -5.39 -5.33
N LEU A 19 -9.24 -5.42 -4.47
CA LEU A 19 -8.01 -4.65 -4.67
C LEU A 19 -7.32 -5.01 -5.99
N GLU A 20 -7.34 -6.27 -6.38
CA GLU A 20 -6.75 -6.74 -7.64
C GLU A 20 -7.41 -6.08 -8.85
N GLU A 21 -8.70 -5.85 -8.80
CA GLU A 21 -9.42 -5.18 -9.88
C GLU A 21 -9.02 -3.71 -9.97
N ILE A 22 -8.85 -3.05 -8.83
CA ILE A 22 -8.39 -1.66 -8.78
C ILE A 22 -6.97 -1.56 -9.33
N GLU A 23 -6.10 -2.45 -8.92
CA GLU A 23 -4.72 -2.48 -9.39
C GLU A 23 -4.64 -2.72 -10.90
N ALA A 24 -5.47 -3.61 -11.42
CA ALA A 24 -5.53 -3.90 -12.85
C ALA A 24 -5.98 -2.67 -13.66
N VAL A 25 -6.97 -1.93 -13.16
CA VAL A 25 -7.42 -0.70 -13.81
C VAL A 25 -6.37 0.39 -13.75
N LEU A 26 -5.66 0.50 -12.62
CA LEU A 26 -4.56 1.44 -12.47
C LEU A 26 -3.46 1.19 -13.51
N GLY A 27 -3.10 -0.09 -13.72
CA GLY A 27 -2.11 -0.51 -14.71
C GLY A 27 -0.82 0.28 -14.60
N ASP A 28 -0.31 0.74 -15.73
CA ASP A 28 0.85 1.63 -15.82
C ASP A 28 0.35 3.08 -15.96
N CYS A 29 -0.20 3.60 -14.87
CA CYS A 29 -0.90 4.87 -14.82
C CYS A 29 -0.05 6.05 -15.33
N HIS A 30 -0.60 6.83 -16.27
CA HIS A 30 0.01 8.03 -16.83
C HIS A 30 -0.87 9.28 -16.64
N LEU A 31 -1.74 9.27 -15.63
CA LEU A 31 -2.71 10.34 -15.42
C LEU A 31 -2.10 11.68 -14.96
N CYS A 32 -0.90 11.63 -14.38
CA CYS A 32 -0.20 12.84 -13.96
C CYS A 32 1.29 12.72 -14.27
N GLN A 33 2.01 13.83 -14.13
CA GLN A 33 3.43 13.90 -14.51
C GLN A 33 4.35 12.98 -13.67
N LEU A 34 3.89 12.46 -12.55
CA LEU A 34 4.72 11.62 -11.68
C LEU A 34 5.17 10.33 -12.37
N TYR A 35 4.47 9.88 -13.40
CA TYR A 35 4.89 8.68 -14.15
C TYR A 35 6.24 8.86 -14.83
N GLN A 36 6.65 10.11 -15.12
CA GLN A 36 7.86 10.39 -15.90
C GLN A 36 9.14 10.03 -15.17
N SER A 37 9.16 10.13 -13.84
CA SER A 37 10.36 9.88 -13.03
C SER A 37 10.28 8.66 -12.13
N ARG A 38 9.11 8.05 -11.99
CA ARG A 38 9.00 6.84 -11.16
C ARG A 38 9.63 5.64 -11.84
N HIS A 39 10.12 4.70 -11.04
CA HIS A 39 10.59 3.39 -11.51
C HIS A 39 9.48 2.35 -11.43
N ASN A 40 8.71 2.37 -10.36
CA ASN A 40 7.62 1.43 -10.13
C ASN A 40 6.39 2.14 -9.56
N ILE A 41 5.23 1.59 -9.84
CA ILE A 41 4.02 1.91 -9.08
C ILE A 41 4.09 1.13 -7.77
N VAL A 42 3.77 1.80 -6.67
CA VAL A 42 3.70 1.18 -5.35
C VAL A 42 2.24 1.16 -4.94
N PHE A 43 1.55 0.10 -5.32
CA PHE A 43 0.13 -0.02 -5.05
C PHE A 43 -0.13 -0.35 -3.59
N GLY A 44 0.49 -1.41 -3.11
CA GLY A 44 0.32 -1.84 -1.73
C GLY A 44 0.65 -3.31 -1.58
N VAL A 45 0.85 -3.73 -0.33
CA VAL A 45 1.10 -5.12 0.04
C VAL A 45 0.36 -5.44 1.33
N GLY A 46 0.16 -6.70 1.58
CA GLY A 46 -0.41 -7.17 2.82
C GLY A 46 -1.72 -7.92 2.62
N ASN A 47 -2.36 -8.23 3.72
CA ASN A 47 -3.60 -8.97 3.72
C ASN A 47 -4.77 -8.05 3.33
N PRO A 48 -5.49 -8.31 2.23
CA PRO A 48 -6.63 -7.47 1.83
C PRO A 48 -7.78 -7.49 2.84
N ARG A 49 -7.75 -8.43 3.78
CA ARG A 49 -8.76 -8.54 4.84
C ARG A 49 -8.22 -8.13 6.21
N ALA A 50 -7.10 -7.43 6.25
CA ALA A 50 -6.50 -6.97 7.49
C ALA A 50 -7.43 -5.99 8.21
N ARG A 51 -7.35 -5.98 9.54
CA ARG A 51 -8.17 -5.10 10.37
C ARG A 51 -7.56 -3.70 10.51
N VAL A 52 -6.31 -3.54 10.12
CA VAL A 52 -5.60 -2.26 10.19
C VAL A 52 -4.95 -1.99 8.84
N MET A 53 -5.07 -0.77 8.36
CA MET A 53 -4.46 -0.30 7.13
C MET A 53 -3.50 0.85 7.46
N PHE A 54 -2.30 0.80 6.90
CA PHE A 54 -1.35 1.90 6.96
C PHE A 54 -1.22 2.54 5.59
N ILE A 55 -1.42 3.84 5.54
CA ILE A 55 -1.38 4.59 4.29
C ILE A 55 -0.27 5.63 4.39
N GLY A 56 0.70 5.55 3.49
CA GLY A 56 1.76 6.55 3.39
C GLY A 56 1.39 7.67 2.44
N GLU A 57 2.10 8.77 2.55
CA GLU A 57 1.88 9.94 1.70
C GLU A 57 2.27 9.65 0.25
N ALA A 58 3.45 9.10 0.06
CA ALA A 58 3.99 8.80 -1.27
C ALA A 58 5.17 7.85 -1.14
N PRO A 59 5.50 7.12 -2.22
CA PRO A 59 6.71 6.30 -2.23
C PRO A 59 7.98 7.16 -2.14
N GLY A 60 8.90 6.75 -1.27
CA GLY A 60 10.24 7.28 -1.28
C GLY A 60 11.11 6.54 -2.29
N ARG A 61 12.42 6.80 -2.25
CA ARG A 61 13.35 6.20 -3.21
C ARG A 61 13.35 4.68 -3.15
N ASN A 62 13.43 4.11 -1.95
CA ASN A 62 13.49 2.65 -1.80
C ASN A 62 12.20 1.99 -2.24
N GLU A 63 11.07 2.59 -1.90
CA GLU A 63 9.76 2.10 -2.33
C GLU A 63 9.64 2.13 -3.85
N ASP A 64 10.08 3.23 -4.48
CA ASP A 64 10.05 3.38 -5.92
C ASP A 64 10.91 2.32 -6.63
N LEU A 65 12.08 2.03 -6.08
CA LEU A 65 12.99 1.04 -6.64
C LEU A 65 12.50 -0.40 -6.46
N GLN A 66 11.84 -0.70 -5.34
CA GLN A 66 11.40 -2.05 -5.02
C GLN A 66 9.95 -2.34 -5.39
N GLY A 67 9.14 -1.30 -5.56
CA GLY A 67 7.72 -1.45 -5.85
C GLY A 67 6.87 -1.82 -4.64
N GLU A 68 7.42 -1.69 -3.42
CA GLU A 68 6.74 -2.04 -2.18
C GLU A 68 6.67 -0.86 -1.23
N PRO A 69 5.57 -0.73 -0.45
CA PRO A 69 5.46 0.35 0.53
C PRO A 69 6.31 0.09 1.78
N PHE A 70 6.74 1.15 2.42
CA PHE A 70 7.39 1.11 3.73
C PHE A 70 8.64 0.21 3.77
N VAL A 71 9.53 0.38 2.81
CA VAL A 71 10.80 -0.38 2.73
C VAL A 71 12.04 0.50 2.95
N GLY A 72 11.85 1.78 3.23
CA GLY A 72 12.93 2.71 3.58
C GLY A 72 13.02 2.94 5.09
N ALA A 73 13.61 4.06 5.49
CA ALA A 73 13.81 4.40 6.90
C ALA A 73 12.50 4.46 7.69
N ALA A 74 11.48 5.10 7.15
CA ALA A 74 10.17 5.14 7.79
C ALA A 74 9.56 3.74 7.90
N GLY A 75 9.84 2.88 6.93
CA GLY A 75 9.39 1.49 6.96
C GLY A 75 10.05 0.70 8.08
N GLU A 76 11.32 0.96 8.36
CA GLU A 76 12.00 0.32 9.49
C GLU A 76 11.39 0.76 10.82
N ASP A 77 11.08 2.04 10.96
CA ASP A 77 10.39 2.56 12.15
C ASP A 77 9.01 1.90 12.31
N LEU A 78 8.28 1.79 11.21
CA LEU A 78 6.98 1.11 11.21
C LEU A 78 7.13 -0.34 11.66
N ASN A 79 8.13 -1.07 11.16
CA ASN A 79 8.37 -2.45 11.56
C ASN A 79 8.61 -2.56 13.07
N GLY A 80 9.38 -1.64 13.64
CA GLY A 80 9.61 -1.60 15.08
C GLY A 80 8.33 -1.38 15.86
N ILE A 81 7.49 -0.46 15.43
CA ILE A 81 6.22 -0.16 16.07
C ILE A 81 5.28 -1.37 15.97
N LEU A 82 5.19 -1.99 14.80
CA LEU A 82 4.35 -3.17 14.59
C LEU A 82 4.78 -4.32 15.50
N SER A 83 6.09 -4.54 15.61
CA SER A 83 6.63 -5.58 16.49
C SER A 83 6.24 -5.34 17.95
N LEU A 84 6.36 -4.10 18.42
CA LEU A 84 5.97 -3.73 19.79
C LEU A 84 4.47 -3.93 20.04
N ALA A 85 3.65 -3.71 19.03
CA ALA A 85 2.20 -3.88 19.11
C ALA A 85 1.75 -5.33 18.91
N GLY A 86 2.66 -6.24 18.60
CA GLY A 86 2.32 -7.63 18.28
C GLY A 86 1.67 -7.82 16.92
N LEU A 87 1.88 -6.88 16.01
CA LEU A 87 1.32 -6.92 14.66
C LEU A 87 2.37 -7.30 13.63
N LYS A 88 1.89 -7.79 12.49
CA LYS A 88 2.72 -8.13 11.33
C LYS A 88 2.23 -7.38 10.10
N ARG A 89 3.10 -7.27 9.10
CA ARG A 89 2.73 -6.63 7.83
C ARG A 89 1.72 -7.42 7.00
N GLU A 90 1.59 -8.68 7.27
CA GLU A 90 0.70 -9.58 6.54
C GLU A 90 -0.74 -9.52 7.03
#